data_a7c96377dc379320ee01548ad32b055b
#
_entry.id   a7c96377dc379320ee01548ad32b055b
#
_cell.length_a   1.000
_cell.length_b   1.000
_cell.length_c   1.000
_cell.angle_alpha   90.00
_cell.angle_beta   90.00
_cell.angle_gamma   90.00
#
_symmetry.space_group_name_H-M   'P 1'
#
loop_
_entity.id
_entity.type
_entity.pdbx_description
1 polymer ?
#
loop_
_entity_poly.entity_id
_entity_poly.type
_entity_poly.pdbx_seq_one_letter_code
_entity_poly.pdbx_strand_id
1 'polypeptide(L)'
;MTKRVLLKLSGESFADSDTNFGISPSILTNIANQISKANAEGIEIAVVVGGGNFFRGVQESAKGMAQANADYMGMLATVLNAVALKDALAG
;
A
#
# COMPACT_ATOMS: atom_id res chain seq x y z
N MET A 1 -3.33 5.67 28.70
CA MET A 1 -2.88 4.41 28.10
C MET A 1 -2.87 4.55 26.58
N THR A 2 -1.75 4.23 25.96
CA THR A 2 -1.63 4.33 24.51
C THR A 2 -2.31 3.14 23.83
N LYS A 3 -3.15 3.42 22.85
CA LYS A 3 -3.80 2.39 22.07
C LYS A 3 -2.96 2.11 20.82
N ARG A 4 -2.79 0.85 20.51
CA ARG A 4 -2.04 0.41 19.32
C ARG A 4 -2.95 -0.34 18.39
N VAL A 5 -2.83 -0.06 17.11
CA VAL A 5 -3.66 -0.65 16.07
C VAL A 5 -2.76 -1.12 14.92
N LEU A 6 -3.05 -2.30 14.41
CA LEU A 6 -2.44 -2.79 13.19
C LEU A 6 -3.45 -2.62 12.06
N LEU A 7 -3.10 -1.78 11.09
CA LEU A 7 -3.96 -1.52 9.94
C LEU A 7 -3.40 -2.25 8.72
N LYS A 8 -4.22 -3.05 8.09
CA LYS A 8 -3.83 -3.75 6.88
C LYS A 8 -4.52 -3.09 5.68
N LEU A 9 -3.72 -2.66 4.71
CA LEU A 9 -4.20 -2.05 3.48
C LEU A 9 -3.78 -2.91 2.29
N SER A 10 -4.73 -3.39 1.51
CA SER A 10 -4.40 -4.09 0.28
C SER A 10 -3.80 -3.09 -0.72
N GLY A 11 -3.01 -3.59 -1.69
CA GLY A 11 -2.46 -2.72 -2.72
C GLY A 11 -3.54 -2.02 -3.52
N GLU A 12 -4.65 -2.68 -3.75
CA GLU A 12 -5.78 -2.10 -4.47
C GLU A 12 -6.34 -0.85 -3.80
N SER A 13 -6.12 -0.71 -2.49
CA SER A 13 -6.58 0.48 -1.75
C SER A 13 -5.94 1.77 -2.23
N PHE A 14 -4.78 1.68 -2.89
CA PHE A 14 -4.05 2.85 -3.39
C PHE A 14 -4.34 3.13 -4.86
N ALA A 15 -5.00 2.22 -5.54
CA ALA A 15 -5.13 2.26 -6.99
C ALA A 15 -6.12 3.33 -7.45
N ASP A 16 -5.87 3.84 -8.66
CA ASP A 16 -6.81 4.68 -9.36
C ASP A 16 -8.09 3.88 -9.62
N SER A 17 -9.25 4.46 -9.30
CA SER A 17 -10.53 3.76 -9.41
C SER A 17 -10.91 3.45 -10.87
N ASP A 18 -10.41 4.22 -11.82
CA ASP A 18 -10.72 4.00 -13.23
C ASP A 18 -9.89 2.87 -13.84
N THR A 19 -8.61 2.80 -13.49
CA THR A 19 -7.70 1.82 -14.08
C THR A 19 -7.41 0.63 -13.17
N ASN A 20 -7.69 0.77 -11.87
CA ASN A 20 -7.32 -0.21 -10.84
C ASN A 20 -5.82 -0.49 -10.81
N PHE A 21 -5.03 0.50 -11.19
CA PHE A 21 -3.58 0.33 -11.29
C PHE A 21 -2.85 1.51 -10.68
N GLY A 22 -1.68 1.25 -10.12
CA GLY A 22 -0.78 2.27 -9.63
C GLY A 22 -1.24 2.90 -8.33
N ILE A 23 -0.80 4.12 -8.11
CA ILE A 23 -1.13 4.90 -6.92
C ILE A 23 -1.84 6.17 -7.34
N SER A 24 -3.06 6.36 -6.83
CA SER A 24 -3.79 7.60 -7.01
C SER A 24 -3.31 8.61 -5.98
N PRO A 25 -2.78 9.79 -6.38
CA PRO A 25 -2.32 10.78 -5.41
C PRO A 25 -3.41 11.25 -4.46
N SER A 26 -4.64 11.44 -4.95
CA SER A 26 -5.74 11.90 -4.10
C SER A 26 -6.15 10.84 -3.08
N ILE A 27 -6.18 9.58 -3.49
CA ILE A 27 -6.51 8.48 -2.58
C ILE A 27 -5.41 8.33 -1.52
N LEU A 28 -4.16 8.39 -1.95
CA LEU A 28 -3.01 8.30 -1.04
C LEU A 28 -3.06 9.41 0.00
N THR A 29 -3.33 10.64 -0.42
CA THR A 29 -3.43 11.78 0.49
C THR A 29 -4.57 11.58 1.49
N ASN A 30 -5.70 11.08 1.03
CA ASN A 30 -6.84 10.82 1.90
C ASN A 30 -6.52 9.76 2.95
N ILE A 31 -5.87 8.67 2.55
CA ILE A 31 -5.45 7.62 3.49
C ILE A 31 -4.47 8.19 4.52
N ALA A 32 -3.48 8.95 4.06
CA ALA A 32 -2.48 9.55 4.95
C ALA A 32 -3.15 10.51 5.95
N ASN A 33 -4.11 11.30 5.50
CA ASN A 33 -4.83 12.22 6.38
C ASN A 33 -5.60 11.47 7.46
N GLN A 34 -6.26 10.37 7.12
CA GLN A 34 -7.00 9.59 8.08
C GLN A 34 -6.07 8.96 9.13
N ILE A 35 -4.93 8.45 8.70
CA ILE A 35 -3.94 7.86 9.61
C ILE A 35 -3.37 8.93 10.53
N SER A 36 -3.00 10.08 9.98
CA SER A 36 -2.45 11.19 10.76
C SER A 36 -3.44 11.70 11.79
N LYS A 37 -4.71 11.77 11.43
CA LYS A 37 -5.75 12.22 12.36
C LYS A 37 -5.89 11.25 13.52
N ALA A 38 -5.92 9.96 13.25
CA ALA A 38 -6.01 8.95 14.31
C ALA A 38 -4.76 8.97 15.20
N ASN A 39 -3.59 9.14 14.61
CA ASN A 39 -2.34 9.22 15.36
C ASN A 39 -2.34 10.46 16.27
N ALA A 40 -2.86 11.59 15.80
CA ALA A 40 -2.95 12.81 16.60
C ALA A 40 -3.86 12.63 17.81
N GLU A 41 -4.77 11.68 17.76
CA GLU A 41 -5.65 11.36 18.90
C GLU A 41 -5.02 10.39 19.89
N GLY A 42 -3.74 10.07 19.70
CA GLY A 42 -3.00 9.22 20.63
C GLY A 42 -2.97 7.76 20.24
N ILE A 43 -3.38 7.41 19.05
CA ILE A 43 -3.37 6.02 18.58
C ILE A 43 -2.07 5.74 17.85
N GLU A 44 -1.33 4.75 18.30
CA GLU A 44 -0.16 4.26 17.56
C GLU A 44 -0.63 3.30 16.49
N ILE A 45 -0.21 3.55 15.25
CA ILE A 45 -0.68 2.78 14.11
C ILE A 45 0.51 2.16 13.38
N ALA A 46 0.49 0.84 13.26
CA ALA A 46 1.38 0.11 12.37
C ALA A 46 0.59 -0.24 11.12
N VAL A 47 1.19 -0.06 9.96
CA VAL A 47 0.48 -0.28 8.69
C VAL A 47 1.20 -1.37 7.91
N VAL A 48 0.43 -2.35 7.46
CA VAL A 48 0.91 -3.39 6.55
C VAL A 48 0.23 -3.15 5.20
N VAL A 49 1.03 -3.09 4.14
CA VAL A 49 0.51 -2.81 2.80
C VAL A 49 0.81 -3.98 1.86
N GLY A 50 -0.06 -4.15 0.86
CA GLY A 50 0.17 -5.12 -0.21
C GLY A 50 0.63 -4.43 -1.49
N GLY A 51 0.76 -5.18 -2.57
CA GLY A 51 1.27 -4.67 -3.84
C GLY A 51 0.40 -4.97 -5.05
N GLY A 52 -0.84 -5.37 -4.85
CA GLY A 52 -1.73 -5.80 -5.94
C GLY A 52 -2.08 -4.73 -6.96
N ASN A 53 -1.87 -3.46 -6.61
CA ASN A 53 -2.11 -2.36 -7.55
C ASN A 53 -1.05 -2.25 -8.64
N PHE A 54 0.11 -2.84 -8.45
CA PHE A 54 1.17 -2.86 -9.45
C PHE A 54 1.31 -4.23 -10.11
N PHE A 55 1.16 -5.30 -9.35
CA PHE A 55 1.34 -6.65 -9.85
C PHE A 55 0.02 -7.41 -9.79
N ARG A 56 -0.99 -6.85 -10.48
CA ARG A 56 -2.31 -7.46 -10.59
C ARG A 56 -2.26 -8.62 -11.53
N GLY A 57 -3.14 -9.61 -11.27
CA GLY A 57 -3.17 -10.77 -12.11
C GLY A 57 -1.81 -11.44 -12.15
N VAL A 58 -1.22 -11.59 -10.98
CA VAL A 58 0.13 -12.15 -10.82
C VAL A 58 0.31 -13.42 -11.65
N GLN A 59 -0.71 -14.28 -11.67
CA GLN A 59 -0.64 -15.53 -12.43
C GLN A 59 -0.48 -15.29 -13.92
N GLU A 60 -1.17 -14.29 -14.45
CA GLU A 60 -1.05 -13.95 -15.87
C GLU A 60 0.28 -13.28 -16.16
N SER A 61 0.64 -12.30 -15.35
CA SER A 61 1.88 -11.54 -15.54
C SER A 61 3.12 -12.39 -15.33
N ALA A 62 3.01 -13.41 -14.49
CA ALA A 62 4.13 -14.27 -14.16
C ALA A 62 4.25 -15.50 -15.05
N LYS A 63 3.37 -15.64 -16.04
CA LYS A 63 3.44 -16.77 -16.98
C LYS A 63 4.79 -16.80 -17.67
N GLY A 64 5.47 -17.93 -17.57
CA GLY A 64 6.81 -18.09 -18.15
C GLY A 64 7.93 -17.50 -17.31
N MET A 65 7.57 -16.87 -16.18
CA MET A 65 8.55 -16.27 -15.28
C MET A 65 8.92 -17.26 -14.17
N ALA A 66 10.16 -17.23 -13.74
CA ALA A 66 10.58 -18.05 -12.60
C ALA A 66 9.83 -17.58 -11.36
N GLN A 67 9.39 -18.53 -10.52
CA GLN A 67 8.60 -18.23 -9.33
C GLN A 67 9.31 -17.24 -8.41
N ALA A 68 10.63 -17.41 -8.23
CA ALA A 68 11.39 -16.52 -7.36
C ALA A 68 11.35 -15.07 -7.86
N ASN A 69 11.40 -14.87 -9.17
CA ASN A 69 11.32 -13.51 -9.73
C ASN A 69 9.94 -12.90 -9.57
N ALA A 70 8.89 -13.70 -9.77
CA ALA A 70 7.53 -13.24 -9.57
C ALA A 70 7.29 -12.83 -8.12
N ASP A 71 7.78 -13.62 -7.18
CA ASP A 71 7.67 -13.31 -5.75
C ASP A 71 8.40 -12.01 -5.43
N TYR A 72 9.58 -11.85 -6.01
CA TYR A 72 10.41 -10.67 -5.79
C TYR A 72 9.70 -9.40 -6.30
N MET A 73 9.08 -9.48 -7.47
CA MET A 73 8.32 -8.36 -8.02
C MET A 73 7.15 -7.97 -7.12
N GLY A 74 6.47 -8.96 -6.56
CA GLY A 74 5.40 -8.69 -5.60
C GLY A 74 5.91 -7.98 -4.36
N MET A 75 7.06 -8.36 -3.85
CA MET A 75 7.69 -7.70 -2.70
C MET A 75 8.07 -6.27 -3.04
N LEU A 76 8.62 -6.03 -4.23
CA LEU A 76 8.98 -4.67 -4.66
C LEU A 76 7.75 -3.79 -4.79
N ALA A 77 6.65 -4.32 -5.31
CA ALA A 77 5.40 -3.58 -5.40
C ALA A 77 4.90 -3.15 -4.01
N THR A 78 5.03 -4.03 -3.03
CA THR A 78 4.68 -3.73 -1.64
C THR A 78 5.55 -2.59 -1.10
N VAL A 79 6.84 -2.62 -1.38
CA VAL A 79 7.77 -1.57 -0.94
C VAL A 79 7.42 -0.23 -1.58
N LEU A 80 7.03 -0.23 -2.85
CA LEU A 80 6.61 1.00 -3.52
C LEU A 80 5.46 1.67 -2.76
N ASN A 81 4.44 0.91 -2.40
CA ASN A 81 3.31 1.45 -1.66
C ASN A 81 3.72 1.93 -0.27
N ALA A 82 4.57 1.19 0.41
CA ALA A 82 5.03 1.57 1.75
C ALA A 82 5.80 2.89 1.72
N VAL A 83 6.68 3.06 0.74
CA VAL A 83 7.46 4.29 0.59
C VAL A 83 6.56 5.46 0.25
N ALA A 84 5.61 5.26 -0.65
CA ALA A 84 4.66 6.31 -1.03
C ALA A 84 3.84 6.76 0.18
N LEU A 85 3.36 5.82 0.98
CA LEU A 85 2.58 6.15 2.17
C LEU A 85 3.44 6.86 3.21
N LYS A 86 4.68 6.41 3.39
CA LYS A 86 5.62 7.06 4.31
C LYS A 86 5.82 8.52 3.91
N ASP A 87 6.02 8.77 2.63
CA ASP A 87 6.21 10.14 2.12
C ASP A 87 4.98 11.00 2.35
N ALA A 88 3.80 10.46 2.07
CA ALA A 88 2.55 11.18 2.25
C ALA A 88 2.31 11.52 3.73
N LEU A 89 2.68 10.62 4.64
CA LEU A 89 2.53 10.84 6.07
C LEU A 89 3.49 11.89 6.60
N ALA A 90 4.65 12.06 5.96
CA ALA A 90 5.64 13.05 6.37
C ALA A 90 5.28 14.46 5.94
N GLY A 91 4.39 14.57 4.94
CA GLY A 91 4.02 15.87 4.36
C GLY A 91 2.91 16.62 5.08
#